data_69ab743f12d4e02e66b084ea7b361fd3
#
_entry.id   69ab743f12d4e02e66b084ea7b361fd3
#
_cell.length_a   1.000
_cell.length_b   1.000
_cell.length_c   1.000
_cell.angle_alpha   90.00
_cell.angle_beta   90.00
_cell.angle_gamma   90.00
#
_symmetry.space_group_name_H-M   'P 1'
#
loop_
_entity.id
_entity.type
_entity.pdbx_description
1 polymer ?
#
loop_
_entity_poly.entity_id
_entity_poly.type
_entity_poly.pdbx_seq_one_letter_code
_entity_poly.pdbx_strand_id
1 'polypeptide(L)' 'MITKICGIKNEDTLICCEDNSVDFFGMIFYPKSPRNISIEDASNLQKKSENLNINGVGVFVNKNIIEIEDIIKKVRLKYV' A
#
# COMPACT_ATOMS: atom_id res chain seq x y z
N MET A 1 -0.93 -9.47 -18.30
CA MET A 1 -1.74 -8.32 -17.84
C MET A 1 -1.34 -7.94 -16.42
N ILE A 2 -1.14 -6.65 -16.17
CA ILE A 2 -0.84 -6.15 -14.82
C ILE A 2 -2.14 -5.71 -14.17
N THR A 3 -2.39 -6.20 -12.94
CA THR A 3 -3.59 -5.82 -12.19
C THR A 3 -3.20 -5.13 -10.88
N LYS A 4 -4.02 -4.17 -10.47
CA LYS A 4 -3.82 -3.40 -9.24
C LYS A 4 -5.17 -3.16 -8.56
N ILE A 5 -5.21 -3.36 -7.23
CA ILE A 5 -6.36 -3.02 -6.42
C ILE A 5 -5.94 -1.97 -5.39
N CYS A 6 -6.67 -0.84 -5.35
CA CYS A 6 -6.39 0.25 -4.41
C CYS A 6 -7.25 0.14 -3.16
N GLY A 7 -6.77 0.74 -2.08
CA GLY A 7 -7.53 0.85 -0.85
C GLY A 7 -7.45 -0.34 0.07
N ILE A 8 -6.39 -1.12 -0.02
CA ILE A 8 -6.14 -2.25 0.89
C ILE A 8 -5.74 -1.70 2.26
N LYS A 9 -6.36 -2.19 3.33
CA LYS A 9 -6.11 -1.74 4.69
C LYS A 9 -5.74 -2.86 5.67
N ASN A 10 -5.98 -4.12 5.33
CA ASN A 10 -5.72 -5.24 6.24
C ASN A 10 -5.11 -6.43 5.50
N GLU A 11 -4.54 -7.35 6.29
CA GLU A 11 -3.83 -8.50 5.77
C GLU A 11 -4.74 -9.51 5.08
N ASP A 12 -5.97 -9.67 5.57
CA ASP A 12 -6.92 -10.62 4.97
C ASP A 12 -7.25 -10.24 3.53
N THR A 13 -7.46 -8.95 3.28
CA THR A 13 -7.71 -8.45 1.93
C THR A 13 -6.46 -8.63 1.06
N LEU A 14 -5.29 -8.39 1.61
CA LEU A 14 -4.02 -8.56 0.91
C LEU A 14 -3.82 -10.02 0.46
N ILE A 15 -4.08 -10.97 1.35
CA ILE A 15 -3.97 -12.39 1.04
C ILE A 15 -4.97 -12.78 -0.06
N CYS A 16 -6.19 -12.26 0.01
CA CYS A 16 -7.20 -12.49 -1.02
C CYS A 16 -6.74 -11.98 -2.39
N CYS A 17 -6.11 -10.81 -2.43
CA CYS A 17 -5.55 -10.27 -3.67
C CYS A 17 -4.45 -11.16 -4.24
N GLU A 18 -3.56 -11.64 -3.40
CA GLU A 18 -2.47 -12.52 -3.81
C GLU A 18 -3.02 -13.83 -4.37
N ASP A 19 -4.01 -14.44 -3.69
CA ASP A 19 -4.66 -15.67 -4.14
C ASP A 19 -5.35 -15.52 -5.50
N ASN A 20 -5.76 -14.30 -5.85
CA ASN A 20 -6.41 -14.01 -7.13
C ASN A 20 -5.43 -13.45 -8.18
N SER A 21 -4.12 -13.62 -7.96
CA SER A 21 -3.06 -13.22 -8.89
C SER A 21 -3.05 -11.72 -9.21
N VAL A 22 -3.37 -10.89 -8.23
CA VAL A 22 -3.26 -9.44 -8.36
C VAL A 22 -1.78 -9.06 -8.19
N ASP A 23 -1.25 -8.23 -9.09
CA ASP A 23 0.18 -7.87 -9.11
C ASP A 23 0.54 -6.77 -8.12
N PHE A 24 -0.36 -5.81 -7.91
CA PHE A 24 -0.11 -4.65 -7.05
C PHE A 24 -1.30 -4.36 -6.15
N PHE A 25 -1.01 -3.88 -4.93
CA PHE A 25 -2.06 -3.34 -4.05
C PHE A 25 -1.72 -1.89 -3.72
N GLY A 26 -2.75 -1.04 -3.67
CA GLY A 26 -2.59 0.38 -3.36
C GLY A 26 -2.91 0.68 -1.90
N MET A 27 -2.04 1.46 -1.26
CA MET A 27 -2.24 1.98 0.09
C MET A 27 -2.49 3.48 -0.02
N ILE A 28 -3.64 3.95 0.44
CA ILE A 28 -4.07 5.33 0.27
C ILE A 28 -3.71 6.16 1.51
N PHE A 29 -2.80 7.11 1.33
CA PHE A 29 -2.35 8.04 2.37
C PHE A 29 -3.05 9.38 2.22
N TYR A 30 -4.36 9.39 2.45
CA TYR A 30 -5.18 10.60 2.35
C TYR A 30 -6.21 10.58 3.49
N PRO A 31 -6.05 11.44 4.51
CA PRO A 31 -6.90 11.39 5.71
C PRO A 31 -8.39 11.54 5.47
N LYS A 32 -8.79 12.20 4.37
CA LYS A 32 -10.20 12.38 4.04
C LYS A 32 -10.82 11.17 3.33
N SER A 33 -10.01 10.21 2.91
CA SER A 33 -10.51 8.99 2.27
C SER A 33 -10.98 7.98 3.32
N PRO A 34 -12.13 7.31 3.13
CA PRO A 34 -12.52 6.20 3.99
C PRO A 34 -11.55 5.02 3.92
N ARG A 35 -10.71 4.99 2.89
CA ARG A 35 -9.69 3.95 2.70
C ARG A 35 -8.30 4.38 3.14
N ASN A 36 -8.20 5.51 3.87
CA ASN A 36 -6.92 5.97 4.39
C ASN A 36 -6.30 4.93 5.31
N ILE A 37 -4.99 4.74 5.20
CA ILE A 37 -4.24 3.79 6.01
C ILE A 37 -3.19 4.54 6.83
N SER A 38 -2.93 4.08 8.06
CA SER A 38 -1.87 4.63 8.89
C SER A 38 -0.49 4.12 8.42
N ILE A 39 0.57 4.83 8.80
CA ILE A 39 1.94 4.42 8.47
C ILE A 39 2.25 3.05 9.11
N GLU A 40 1.78 2.83 10.34
CA GLU A 40 1.99 1.55 11.02
C GLU A 40 1.33 0.39 10.27
N ASP A 41 0.06 0.53 9.92
CA ASP A 41 -0.65 -0.50 9.17
C ASP A 41 -0.05 -0.72 7.79
N ALA A 42 0.34 0.36 7.12
CA ALA A 42 0.99 0.27 5.81
C ALA A 42 2.33 -0.46 5.89
N SER A 43 3.11 -0.20 6.93
CA SER A 43 4.38 -0.88 7.16
C SER A 43 4.18 -2.38 7.36
N ASN A 44 3.15 -2.77 8.12
CA ASN A 44 2.82 -4.17 8.34
C ASN A 44 2.39 -4.87 7.05
N LEU A 45 1.57 -4.21 6.23
CA LEU A 45 1.16 -4.74 4.93
C LEU A 45 2.35 -4.89 3.98
N GLN A 46 3.25 -3.92 3.97
CA GLN A 46 4.44 -4.00 3.11
C GLN A 46 5.35 -5.16 3.50
N LYS A 47 5.55 -5.38 4.81
CA LYS A 47 6.31 -6.54 5.29
C LYS A 47 5.65 -7.85 4.89
N LYS A 48 4.34 -7.94 5.02
CA LYS A 48 3.60 -9.14 4.63
C LYS A 48 3.72 -9.40 3.13
N SER A 49 3.65 -8.35 2.31
CA SER A 49 3.75 -8.48 0.86
C SER A 49 5.12 -8.99 0.39
N GLU A 50 6.17 -8.76 1.17
CA GLU A 50 7.50 -9.26 0.83
C GLU A 50 7.54 -10.79 0.80
N ASN A 51 6.65 -11.46 1.52
CA ASN A 51 6.54 -12.92 1.55
C ASN A 51 5.48 -13.44 0.58
N LEU A 52 4.83 -12.55 -0.18
CA LEU A 52 3.80 -12.86 -1.15
C LEU A 52 4.21 -12.32 -2.52
N ASN A 53 3.56 -12.79 -3.56
CA ASN A 53 3.85 -12.36 -4.94
C ASN A 53 3.05 -11.12 -5.33
N ILE A 54 3.04 -10.11 -4.46
CA ILE A 54 2.29 -8.87 -4.68
C ILE A 54 3.12 -7.68 -4.18
N ASN A 55 3.04 -6.55 -4.88
CA ASN A 55 3.82 -5.36 -4.56
C ASN A 55 2.93 -4.20 -4.11
N GLY A 56 3.37 -3.49 -3.08
CA GLY A 56 2.66 -2.32 -2.56
C GLY A 56 2.97 -1.06 -3.36
N VAL A 57 1.94 -0.25 -3.60
CA VAL A 57 2.05 1.06 -4.25
C VAL A 57 1.45 2.10 -3.32
N GLY A 58 2.18 3.18 -3.06
CA GLY A 58 1.67 4.28 -2.28
C GLY A 58 0.86 5.25 -3.15
N VAL A 59 -0.33 5.61 -2.68
CA VAL A 59 -1.18 6.61 -3.34
C VAL A 59 -1.27 7.82 -2.43
N PHE A 60 -0.86 8.98 -2.93
CA PHE A 60 -0.79 10.22 -2.14
C PHE A 60 -1.69 11.29 -2.74
N VAL A 61 -2.42 11.99 -1.86
CA VAL A 61 -3.28 13.11 -2.24
C VAL A 61 -2.98 14.28 -1.30
N ASN A 62 -2.71 15.44 -1.86
CA ASN A 62 -2.45 16.67 -1.11
C ASN A 62 -1.31 16.57 -0.09
N LYS A 63 -0.27 15.82 -0.41
CA LYS A 63 0.93 15.73 0.42
C LYS A 63 2.12 16.38 -0.32
N ASN A 64 3.00 17.04 0.44
CA ASN A 64 4.21 17.61 -0.14
C ASN A 64 5.29 16.53 -0.30
N ILE A 65 6.37 16.87 -1.03
CA ILE A 65 7.45 15.92 -1.32
C ILE A 65 8.12 15.40 -0.04
N ILE A 66 8.28 16.25 0.96
CA ILE A 66 8.92 15.86 2.23
C ILE A 66 8.10 14.78 2.94
N GLU A 67 6.77 14.96 2.99
CA GLU A 67 5.87 13.98 3.61
C GLU A 67 5.88 12.66 2.84
N ILE A 68 5.87 12.72 1.52
CA ILE A 68 5.91 11.53 0.67
C ILE A 68 7.21 10.76 0.87
N GLU A 69 8.36 11.44 0.89
CA GLU A 69 9.64 10.81 1.12
C GLU A 69 9.72 10.14 2.49
N ASP A 70 9.19 10.80 3.52
CA ASP A 70 9.17 10.24 4.87
C ASP A 70 8.37 8.94 4.93
N ILE A 71 7.19 8.92 4.31
CA ILE A 71 6.34 7.72 4.26
C ILE A 71 7.02 6.61 3.47
N ILE A 72 7.64 6.93 2.33
CA ILE A 72 8.36 5.94 1.52
C ILE A 72 9.44 5.26 2.34
N LYS A 73 10.20 6.01 3.12
CA LYS A 73 11.26 5.45 3.97
C LYS A 73 10.70 4.58 5.10
N LYS A 74 9.64 5.03 5.76
CA LYS A 74 9.06 4.31 6.90
C LYS A 74 8.35 3.04 6.50
N VAL A 75 7.68 3.04 5.36
CA VAL A 75 6.93 1.89 4.86
C VAL A 75 7.78 1.01 3.93
N ARG A 76 8.90 1.53 3.45
CA ARG A 76 9.79 0.86 2.49
C ARG A 76 9.09 0.61 1.15
N LEU A 77 8.36 1.60 0.68
CA LEU A 77 7.68 1.52 -0.61
C LEU A 77 8.67 1.48 -1.76
N LYS A 78 8.40 0.64 -2.75
CA LYS A 78 9.16 0.56 -3.99
C LYS A 78 8.47 1.29 -5.13
N TYR A 79 7.16 1.49 -5.01
CA TYR A 79 6.33 2.11 -6.06
C TYR A 79 5.44 3.20 -5.48
N VAL A 80 5.25 4.25 -6.19
CA VAL A 80 4.35 5.35 -5.84
C VAL A 80 3.52 5.79 -7.04
#